data_eebb9b38afb962aacb4cd2cda2a28c8e
#
_entry.id   eebb9b38afb962aacb4cd2cda2a28c8e
#
_cell.length_a   1.000
_cell.length_b   1.000
_cell.length_c   1.000
_cell.angle_alpha   90.00
_cell.angle_beta   90.00
_cell.angle_gamma   90.00
#
_symmetry.space_group_name_H-M   'P 1'
#
loop_
_entity.id
_entity.type
_entity.pdbx_description
1 polymer ?
#
loop_
_entity_poly.entity_id
_entity_poly.type
_entity_poly.pdbx_seq_one_letter_code
_entity_poly.pdbx_strand_id
1 'polypeptide(L)'
;MKKLTLFFLALLAACFAFQACDNSKTYAEMLEEEKDAIKAFIERTTKNDDYDIILTGAGTSEFVGNSIFPYLQKKYNYKVKSYGTTDIVADPESYLSRTKPTLLVSYGRSGNSPESVGAVNAANEVCGDNIEHLFITCNHEGALSKFAEGKENCYAINLTQETCDQSFAMTSSYSNMYLATLLAFNIDELDEFSEKVETIIAHDQAFLDNNWEAAKRIDDEFDFDRIIYLGSNNLKGVSQESALKICELTGGSVDTVFDTPMGFRHGPKSVIKDSALCVVYLSDDPFTRQYEYDIIKEMSPERKGNKILVVSSKDDDIKDLVDYFISFDNGVDLPNVLCGLEYITVAHIIALFKSLKLGFTPDNPCPTGEVNRVVKGVTIYPYTKK
;
A
#
# COMPACT_ATOMS: atom_id res chain seq x y z
N MET A 1 -25.29 12.90 1.04
CA MET A 1 -25.36 12.11 -0.18
C MET A 1 -24.29 12.48 -1.21
N LYS A 2 -24.18 13.73 -1.72
CA LYS A 2 -23.14 14.09 -2.73
C LYS A 2 -21.68 13.84 -2.29
N LYS A 3 -21.33 13.98 -1.01
CA LYS A 3 -19.97 13.75 -0.47
C LYS A 3 -19.63 12.26 -0.32
N LEU A 4 -20.62 11.44 0.01
CA LEU A 4 -20.46 9.97 0.04
C LEU A 4 -20.18 9.44 -1.38
N THR A 5 -20.87 9.99 -2.38
CA THR A 5 -20.71 9.60 -3.79
C THR A 5 -19.29 9.86 -4.33
N LEU A 6 -18.60 10.93 -3.88
CA LEU A 6 -17.23 11.23 -4.34
C LEU A 6 -16.18 10.27 -3.75
N PHE A 7 -16.34 9.86 -2.50
CA PHE A 7 -15.40 8.90 -1.87
C PHE A 7 -15.65 7.47 -2.37
N PHE A 8 -16.90 7.07 -2.55
CA PHE A 8 -17.24 5.81 -3.24
C PHE A 8 -16.76 5.82 -4.70
N LEU A 9 -16.79 6.97 -5.39
CA LEU A 9 -16.18 7.12 -6.70
C LEU A 9 -14.66 7.00 -6.66
N ALA A 10 -13.98 7.40 -5.59
CA ALA A 10 -12.53 7.23 -5.43
C ALA A 10 -12.14 5.78 -5.09
N LEU A 11 -12.93 5.06 -4.27
CA LEU A 11 -12.78 3.62 -4.08
C LEU A 11 -13.12 2.84 -5.36
N LEU A 12 -14.21 3.19 -6.04
CA LEU A 12 -14.58 2.68 -7.36
C LEU A 12 -13.54 3.01 -8.42
N ALA A 13 -12.83 4.15 -8.35
CA ALA A 13 -11.75 4.48 -9.28
C ALA A 13 -10.54 3.55 -9.13
N ALA A 14 -10.31 2.94 -7.96
CA ALA A 14 -9.33 1.87 -7.83
C ALA A 14 -9.73 0.63 -8.65
N CYS A 15 -11.02 0.30 -8.68
CA CYS A 15 -11.59 -0.77 -9.51
C CYS A 15 -11.74 -0.35 -10.99
N PHE A 16 -12.13 0.90 -11.27
CA PHE A 16 -12.38 1.41 -12.63
C PHE A 16 -11.11 1.91 -13.35
N ALA A 17 -10.02 2.22 -12.66
CA ALA A 17 -8.76 2.56 -13.35
C ALA A 17 -8.19 1.37 -14.14
N PHE A 18 -8.65 0.16 -13.86
CA PHE A 18 -8.40 -1.04 -14.67
C PHE A 18 -9.42 -1.20 -15.82
N GLN A 19 -10.64 -0.66 -15.69
CA GLN A 19 -11.64 -0.60 -16.75
C GLN A 19 -11.79 0.85 -17.21
N ALA A 20 -10.97 1.24 -18.17
CA ALA A 20 -10.90 2.61 -18.66
C ALA A 20 -12.23 3.13 -19.18
N CYS A 21 -12.51 4.39 -18.86
CA CYS A 21 -13.47 5.22 -19.55
C CYS A 21 -13.16 5.30 -21.05
N ASP A 22 -14.21 5.19 -21.86
CA ASP A 22 -14.33 5.50 -23.28
C ASP A 22 -13.03 5.93 -24.00
N ASN A 23 -12.44 5.04 -24.83
CA ASN A 23 -11.24 5.20 -25.64
C ASN A 23 -9.86 5.20 -24.95
N SER A 24 -9.73 4.90 -23.69
CA SER A 24 -8.45 4.65 -23.06
C SER A 24 -8.18 3.16 -22.94
N LYS A 25 -6.95 2.74 -23.26
CA LYS A 25 -6.48 1.37 -23.06
C LYS A 25 -6.52 1.01 -21.58
N THR A 26 -6.84 -0.24 -21.27
CA THR A 26 -6.70 -0.74 -19.92
C THR A 26 -5.23 -0.64 -19.50
N TYR A 27 -4.96 -0.57 -18.20
CA TYR A 27 -3.59 -0.51 -17.71
C TYR A 27 -2.76 -1.75 -18.13
N ALA A 28 -3.40 -2.93 -18.18
CA ALA A 28 -2.77 -4.15 -18.69
C ALA A 28 -2.39 -4.03 -20.18
N GLU A 29 -3.25 -3.42 -21.02
CA GLU A 29 -2.94 -3.15 -22.43
C GLU A 29 -1.79 -2.14 -22.60
N MET A 30 -1.71 -1.12 -21.73
CA MET A 30 -0.58 -0.19 -21.72
C MET A 30 0.74 -0.89 -21.38
N LEU A 31 0.72 -1.74 -20.35
CA LEU A 31 1.90 -2.53 -19.98
C LEU A 31 2.28 -3.55 -21.05
N GLU A 32 1.31 -4.15 -21.73
CA GLU A 32 1.59 -5.08 -22.82
C GLU A 32 2.30 -4.38 -24.00
N GLU A 33 1.92 -3.14 -24.32
CA GLU A 33 2.61 -2.35 -25.37
C GLU A 33 4.03 -1.96 -24.97
N GLU A 34 4.27 -1.71 -23.68
CA GLU A 34 5.57 -1.32 -23.15
C GLU A 34 6.36 -2.51 -22.58
N LYS A 35 5.84 -3.72 -22.67
CA LYS A 35 6.35 -4.96 -22.08
C LYS A 35 7.84 -5.14 -22.28
N ASP A 36 8.27 -5.10 -23.55
CA ASP A 36 9.69 -5.32 -23.89
C ASP A 36 10.59 -4.21 -23.33
N ALA A 37 10.10 -2.97 -23.32
CA ALA A 37 10.85 -1.83 -22.79
C ALA A 37 10.99 -1.90 -21.27
N ILE A 38 9.91 -2.20 -20.55
CA ILE A 38 9.91 -2.36 -19.09
C ILE A 38 10.82 -3.54 -18.69
N LYS A 39 10.66 -4.68 -19.36
CA LYS A 39 11.49 -5.86 -19.13
C LYS A 39 12.97 -5.54 -19.34
N ALA A 40 13.33 -5.00 -20.48
CA ALA A 40 14.71 -4.65 -20.81
C ALA A 40 15.29 -3.64 -19.80
N PHE A 41 14.49 -2.69 -19.32
CA PHE A 41 14.92 -1.72 -18.32
C PHE A 41 15.23 -2.37 -16.97
N ILE A 42 14.34 -3.23 -16.45
CA ILE A 42 14.56 -3.96 -15.20
C ILE A 42 15.77 -4.89 -15.32
N GLU A 43 15.93 -5.57 -16.45
CA GLU A 43 17.03 -6.49 -16.71
C GLU A 43 18.41 -5.80 -16.79
N ARG A 44 18.48 -4.49 -17.06
CA ARG A 44 19.75 -3.74 -17.04
C ARG A 44 20.49 -3.90 -15.68
N THR A 45 19.72 -3.88 -14.59
CA THR A 45 20.25 -4.10 -13.25
C THR A 45 20.27 -5.58 -12.88
N THR A 46 19.16 -6.31 -13.07
CA THR A 46 18.92 -7.63 -12.51
C THR A 46 19.65 -8.77 -13.22
N LYS A 47 20.19 -8.55 -14.42
CA LYS A 47 21.03 -9.53 -15.12
C LYS A 47 22.36 -9.82 -14.43
N ASN A 48 22.80 -8.98 -13.51
CA ASN A 48 24.00 -9.19 -12.71
C ASN A 48 23.67 -10.08 -11.50
N ASP A 49 24.68 -10.78 -10.97
CA ASP A 49 24.50 -11.61 -9.77
C ASP A 49 24.46 -10.80 -8.47
N ASP A 50 25.08 -9.64 -8.44
CA ASP A 50 25.12 -8.75 -7.28
C ASP A 50 24.52 -7.39 -7.61
N TYR A 51 23.27 -7.17 -7.19
CA TYR A 51 22.50 -5.94 -7.37
C TYR A 51 21.56 -5.72 -6.20
N ASP A 52 21.00 -4.52 -6.12
CA ASP A 52 19.89 -4.18 -5.21
C ASP A 52 18.69 -3.64 -6.02
N ILE A 53 17.49 -4.06 -5.65
CA ILE A 53 16.24 -3.39 -6.00
C ILE A 53 15.75 -2.70 -4.74
N ILE A 54 15.58 -1.38 -4.78
CA ILE A 54 15.13 -0.59 -3.64
C ILE A 54 13.78 0.04 -3.98
N LEU A 55 12.74 -0.39 -3.28
CA LEU A 55 11.40 0.21 -3.35
C LEU A 55 11.37 1.40 -2.39
N THR A 56 10.94 2.59 -2.85
CA THR A 56 10.99 3.78 -2.02
C THR A 56 9.85 4.75 -2.26
N GLY A 57 9.44 5.44 -1.22
CA GLY A 57 8.41 6.47 -1.20
C GLY A 57 8.34 7.15 0.16
N ALA A 58 7.33 7.98 0.39
CA ALA A 58 7.05 8.58 1.69
C ALA A 58 5.60 8.34 2.08
N GLY A 59 5.35 7.97 3.36
CA GLY A 59 4.01 7.63 3.85
C GLY A 59 3.39 6.49 3.04
N THR A 60 2.17 6.66 2.56
CA THR A 60 1.48 5.66 1.72
C THR A 60 2.34 5.17 0.55
N SER A 61 3.11 6.05 -0.08
CA SER A 61 4.01 5.66 -1.18
C SER A 61 5.13 4.71 -0.72
N GLU A 62 5.66 4.88 0.51
CA GLU A 62 6.58 3.92 1.12
C GLU A 62 5.87 2.59 1.40
N PHE A 63 4.62 2.67 1.89
CA PHE A 63 3.88 1.47 2.29
C PHE A 63 3.45 0.59 1.11
N VAL A 64 3.38 1.14 -0.11
CA VAL A 64 3.35 0.33 -1.33
C VAL A 64 4.55 -0.63 -1.37
N GLY A 65 5.75 -0.10 -1.20
CA GLY A 65 6.98 -0.90 -1.15
C GLY A 65 6.96 -1.93 -0.01
N ASN A 66 6.61 -1.49 1.21
CA ASN A 66 6.54 -2.36 2.39
C ASN A 66 5.56 -3.52 2.22
N SER A 67 4.49 -3.33 1.46
CA SER A 67 3.49 -4.36 1.18
C SER A 67 3.91 -5.36 0.09
N ILE A 68 4.80 -4.96 -0.81
CA ILE A 68 5.17 -5.78 -1.98
C ILE A 68 6.54 -6.47 -1.79
N PHE A 69 7.49 -5.82 -1.10
CA PHE A 69 8.86 -6.33 -1.05
C PHE A 69 8.97 -7.78 -0.58
N PRO A 70 8.16 -8.32 0.37
CA PRO A 70 8.30 -9.71 0.79
C PRO A 70 8.01 -10.71 -0.35
N TYR A 71 7.09 -10.35 -1.27
CA TYR A 71 6.80 -11.13 -2.46
C TYR A 71 7.99 -11.07 -3.45
N LEU A 72 8.47 -9.88 -3.74
CA LEU A 72 9.58 -9.67 -4.67
C LEU A 72 10.91 -10.23 -4.12
N GLN A 73 11.12 -10.25 -2.81
CA GLN A 73 12.28 -10.89 -2.18
C GLN A 73 12.46 -12.34 -2.65
N LYS A 74 11.39 -13.12 -2.66
CA LYS A 74 11.43 -14.52 -3.12
C LYS A 74 11.74 -14.59 -4.62
N LYS A 75 11.14 -13.72 -5.42
CA LYS A 75 11.30 -13.70 -6.90
C LYS A 75 12.71 -13.26 -7.30
N TYR A 76 13.31 -12.31 -6.60
CA TYR A 76 14.61 -11.70 -6.92
C TYR A 76 15.73 -12.14 -5.94
N ASN A 77 15.68 -13.38 -5.48
CA ASN A 77 16.72 -14.02 -4.67
C ASN A 77 17.21 -13.14 -3.49
N TYR A 78 16.24 -12.56 -2.73
CA TYR A 78 16.47 -11.74 -1.55
C TYR A 78 17.27 -10.44 -1.78
N LYS A 79 17.20 -9.87 -2.99
CA LYS A 79 17.90 -8.63 -3.35
C LYS A 79 16.99 -7.40 -3.37
N VAL A 80 15.75 -7.54 -2.91
CA VAL A 80 14.77 -6.44 -2.82
C VAL A 80 14.75 -5.88 -1.41
N LYS A 81 14.68 -4.57 -1.30
CA LYS A 81 14.59 -3.82 -0.05
C LYS A 81 13.46 -2.79 -0.17
N SER A 82 12.91 -2.37 0.96
CA SER A 82 11.96 -1.26 1.00
C SER A 82 12.42 -0.25 2.04
N TYR A 83 12.62 1.01 1.62
CA TYR A 83 13.10 2.10 2.46
C TYR A 83 12.29 3.37 2.20
N GLY A 84 12.03 4.15 3.24
CA GLY A 84 11.44 5.48 3.08
C GLY A 84 12.36 6.44 2.32
N THR A 85 11.80 7.28 1.44
CA THR A 85 12.57 8.39 0.86
C THR A 85 13.06 9.33 1.97
N THR A 86 12.32 9.42 3.06
CA THR A 86 12.66 10.17 4.27
C THR A 86 13.94 9.67 4.92
N ASP A 87 14.15 8.37 4.94
CA ASP A 87 15.36 7.74 5.49
C ASP A 87 16.54 7.94 4.55
N ILE A 88 16.34 7.71 3.25
CA ILE A 88 17.37 7.91 2.23
C ILE A 88 17.89 9.34 2.22
N VAL A 89 16.99 10.33 2.30
CA VAL A 89 17.38 11.75 2.31
C VAL A 89 18.15 12.11 3.57
N ALA A 90 17.78 11.50 4.71
CA ALA A 90 18.42 11.78 6.00
C ALA A 90 19.84 11.21 6.10
N ASP A 91 20.06 10.01 5.55
CA ASP A 91 21.36 9.32 5.56
C ASP A 91 21.55 8.42 4.33
N PRO A 92 21.86 8.98 3.16
CA PRO A 92 21.88 8.22 1.91
C PRO A 92 22.84 7.02 1.91
N GLU A 93 24.00 7.16 2.56
CA GLU A 93 25.04 6.09 2.53
C GLU A 93 24.68 4.86 3.38
N SER A 94 23.71 4.98 4.29
CA SER A 94 23.20 3.83 5.04
C SER A 94 22.26 2.94 4.21
N TYR A 95 21.72 3.46 3.13
CA TYR A 95 20.69 2.80 2.32
C TYR A 95 21.13 2.51 0.88
N LEU A 96 22.11 3.24 0.36
CA LEU A 96 22.55 3.19 -1.04
C LEU A 96 24.01 2.77 -1.14
N SER A 97 24.31 1.92 -2.13
CA SER A 97 25.68 1.42 -2.37
C SER A 97 26.39 2.23 -3.44
N ARG A 98 27.65 2.57 -3.19
CA ARG A 98 28.51 3.24 -4.17
C ARG A 98 28.97 2.34 -5.32
N THR A 99 28.94 1.03 -5.14
CA THR A 99 29.57 0.08 -6.05
C THR A 99 28.62 -0.95 -6.63
N LYS A 100 27.47 -1.13 -6.00
CA LYS A 100 26.52 -2.15 -6.37
C LYS A 100 25.47 -1.60 -7.33
N PRO A 101 25.26 -2.23 -8.49
CA PRO A 101 24.16 -1.86 -9.38
C PRO A 101 22.83 -1.82 -8.62
N THR A 102 22.11 -0.73 -8.73
CA THR A 102 20.89 -0.48 -7.97
C THR A 102 19.76 -0.06 -8.90
N LEU A 103 18.61 -0.72 -8.81
CA LEU A 103 17.35 -0.26 -9.38
C LEU A 103 16.54 0.42 -8.27
N LEU A 104 16.42 1.74 -8.33
CA LEU A 104 15.60 2.53 -7.40
C LEU A 104 14.19 2.70 -7.97
N VAL A 105 13.20 2.05 -7.35
CA VAL A 105 11.80 2.12 -7.72
C VAL A 105 11.12 3.16 -6.84
N SER A 106 10.82 4.33 -7.39
CA SER A 106 10.27 5.45 -6.63
C SER A 106 8.78 5.62 -6.89
N TYR A 107 7.99 5.61 -5.81
CA TYR A 107 6.54 5.80 -5.84
C TYR A 107 6.15 7.23 -5.53
N GLY A 108 5.15 7.76 -6.23
CA GLY A 108 4.63 9.07 -5.93
C GLY A 108 3.27 9.39 -6.54
N ARG A 109 2.25 9.66 -5.71
CA ARG A 109 0.96 10.13 -6.22
C ARG A 109 1.13 11.42 -7.02
N SER A 110 1.73 12.44 -6.43
CA SER A 110 2.00 13.72 -7.11
C SER A 110 3.33 13.72 -7.87
N GLY A 111 4.27 12.87 -7.49
CA GLY A 111 5.64 12.89 -7.98
C GLY A 111 6.43 14.16 -7.65
N ASN A 112 5.92 15.01 -6.74
CA ASN A 112 6.47 16.35 -6.45
C ASN A 112 6.95 16.51 -5.00
N SER A 113 6.88 15.46 -4.15
CA SER A 113 7.31 15.62 -2.78
C SER A 113 8.82 15.94 -2.72
N PRO A 114 9.24 16.89 -1.87
CA PRO A 114 10.65 17.25 -1.76
C PRO A 114 11.53 16.04 -1.42
N GLU A 115 11.04 15.14 -0.60
CA GLU A 115 11.75 13.93 -0.19
C GLU A 115 11.94 12.95 -1.36
N SER A 116 10.96 12.80 -2.24
CA SER A 116 11.07 11.93 -3.42
C SER A 116 12.15 12.44 -4.37
N VAL A 117 12.11 13.75 -4.66
CA VAL A 117 13.13 14.40 -5.51
C VAL A 117 14.50 14.38 -4.83
N GLY A 118 14.54 14.61 -3.51
CA GLY A 118 15.76 14.58 -2.70
C GLY A 118 16.41 13.19 -2.71
N ALA A 119 15.64 12.12 -2.57
CA ALA A 119 16.13 10.74 -2.60
C ALA A 119 16.73 10.37 -3.97
N VAL A 120 16.08 10.79 -5.07
CA VAL A 120 16.61 10.58 -6.43
C VAL A 120 17.94 11.30 -6.61
N ASN A 121 18.05 12.56 -6.17
CA ASN A 121 19.29 13.31 -6.26
C ASN A 121 20.40 12.71 -5.38
N ALA A 122 20.08 12.28 -4.16
CA ALA A 122 21.02 11.60 -3.28
C ALA A 122 21.50 10.28 -3.87
N ALA A 123 20.61 9.52 -4.51
CA ALA A 123 20.96 8.27 -5.18
C ALA A 123 21.95 8.50 -6.33
N ASN A 124 21.74 9.52 -7.15
CA ASN A 124 22.70 9.88 -8.20
C ASN A 124 24.09 10.23 -7.63
N GLU A 125 24.13 10.98 -6.53
CA GLU A 125 25.40 11.38 -5.90
C GLU A 125 26.13 10.19 -5.24
N VAL A 126 25.40 9.26 -4.62
CA VAL A 126 26.00 8.10 -3.95
C VAL A 126 26.39 7.02 -4.96
N CYS A 127 25.47 6.61 -5.82
CA CYS A 127 25.66 5.44 -6.70
C CYS A 127 26.41 5.79 -8.00
N GLY A 128 26.38 7.06 -8.44
CA GLY A 128 27.00 7.49 -9.70
C GLY A 128 26.38 6.73 -10.89
N ASP A 129 27.22 6.09 -11.69
CA ASP A 129 26.79 5.34 -12.88
C ASP A 129 26.13 3.98 -12.54
N ASN A 130 26.06 3.59 -11.27
CA ASN A 130 25.49 2.32 -10.83
C ASN A 130 24.00 2.41 -10.47
N ILE A 131 23.27 3.44 -10.93
CA ILE A 131 21.87 3.66 -10.59
C ILE A 131 20.96 3.67 -11.82
N GLU A 132 19.89 2.89 -11.75
CA GLU A 132 18.75 2.96 -12.66
C GLU A 132 17.53 3.41 -11.86
N HIS A 133 16.70 4.30 -12.42
CA HIS A 133 15.50 4.81 -11.77
C HIS A 133 14.24 4.34 -12.48
N LEU A 134 13.39 3.61 -11.78
CA LEU A 134 12.03 3.30 -12.21
C LEU A 134 11.05 4.14 -11.40
N PHE A 135 10.32 5.03 -12.05
CA PHE A 135 9.29 5.85 -11.42
C PHE A 135 7.92 5.24 -11.68
N ILE A 136 7.10 5.11 -10.62
CA ILE A 136 5.69 4.71 -10.73
C ILE A 136 4.88 5.84 -10.11
N THR A 137 4.17 6.61 -10.95
CA THR A 137 3.52 7.85 -10.52
C THR A 137 2.16 8.06 -11.16
N CYS A 138 1.24 8.69 -10.42
CA CYS A 138 -0.09 9.07 -10.91
C CYS A 138 -0.11 10.46 -11.57
N ASN A 139 1.05 11.10 -11.75
CA ASN A 139 1.13 12.46 -12.28
C ASN A 139 2.21 12.58 -13.37
N HIS A 140 1.78 12.59 -14.62
CA HIS A 140 2.65 12.75 -15.80
C HIS A 140 3.44 14.07 -15.79
N GLU A 141 2.87 15.12 -15.17
CA GLU A 141 3.51 16.43 -15.04
C GLU A 141 4.34 16.58 -13.76
N GLY A 142 4.45 15.51 -12.99
CA GLY A 142 5.20 15.49 -11.74
C GLY A 142 6.73 15.53 -11.98
N ALA A 143 7.46 15.99 -10.96
CA ALA A 143 8.92 16.09 -11.03
C ALA A 143 9.59 14.72 -11.29
N LEU A 144 9.06 13.61 -10.75
CA LEU A 144 9.59 12.27 -11.01
C LEU A 144 9.43 11.87 -12.48
N SER A 145 8.25 12.10 -13.08
CA SER A 145 8.01 11.80 -14.49
C SER A 145 8.91 12.64 -15.39
N LYS A 146 8.97 13.95 -15.15
CA LYS A 146 9.85 14.88 -15.88
C LYS A 146 11.33 14.56 -15.71
N PHE A 147 11.72 14.03 -14.56
CA PHE A 147 13.10 13.62 -14.33
C PHE A 147 13.54 12.48 -15.27
N ALA A 148 12.63 11.62 -15.70
CA ALA A 148 12.91 10.53 -16.63
C ALA A 148 13.12 10.99 -18.08
N GLU A 149 12.59 12.17 -18.46
CA GLU A 149 12.62 12.63 -19.84
C GLU A 149 14.05 12.75 -20.38
N GLY A 150 14.32 12.04 -21.49
CA GLY A 150 15.59 12.09 -22.20
C GLY A 150 16.77 11.42 -21.48
N LYS A 151 16.53 10.65 -20.42
CA LYS A 151 17.57 9.94 -19.67
C LYS A 151 17.47 8.43 -19.86
N GLU A 152 18.55 7.82 -20.33
CA GLU A 152 18.61 6.38 -20.60
C GLU A 152 18.54 5.52 -19.33
N ASN A 153 19.02 6.04 -18.19
CA ASN A 153 18.98 5.36 -16.89
C ASN A 153 17.69 5.62 -16.09
N CYS A 154 16.66 6.13 -16.74
CA CYS A 154 15.37 6.41 -16.12
C CYS A 154 14.23 5.85 -16.97
N TYR A 155 13.23 5.27 -16.30
CA TYR A 155 11.97 4.85 -16.91
C TYR A 155 10.80 5.28 -16.04
N ALA A 156 9.72 5.79 -16.63
CA ALA A 156 8.54 6.23 -15.90
C ALA A 156 7.31 5.45 -16.37
N ILE A 157 6.73 4.67 -15.46
CA ILE A 157 5.39 4.10 -15.60
C ILE A 157 4.41 5.15 -15.07
N ASN A 158 3.77 5.85 -16.00
CA ASN A 158 2.81 6.89 -15.70
C ASN A 158 1.40 6.29 -15.65
N LEU A 159 0.82 6.24 -14.46
CA LEU A 159 -0.54 5.76 -14.23
C LEU A 159 -1.56 6.76 -14.77
N THR A 160 -2.79 6.31 -15.05
CA THR A 160 -3.85 7.18 -15.55
C THR A 160 -4.20 8.30 -14.56
N GLN A 161 -4.75 9.41 -15.06
CA GLN A 161 -5.08 10.58 -14.25
C GLN A 161 -6.10 10.25 -13.14
N GLU A 162 -6.98 9.29 -13.39
CA GLU A 162 -8.03 8.82 -12.48
C GLU A 162 -7.45 8.19 -11.21
N THR A 163 -6.22 7.65 -11.28
CA THR A 163 -5.53 7.06 -10.12
C THR A 163 -5.04 8.11 -9.14
N CYS A 164 -4.99 9.38 -9.54
CA CYS A 164 -4.53 10.47 -8.70
C CYS A 164 -5.64 10.94 -7.75
N ASP A 165 -5.69 10.41 -6.55
CA ASP A 165 -6.69 10.77 -5.54
C ASP A 165 -6.84 12.29 -5.39
N GLN A 166 -8.08 12.78 -5.44
CA GLN A 166 -8.41 14.18 -5.20
C GLN A 166 -8.57 14.49 -3.71
N SER A 167 -8.94 13.49 -2.91
CA SER A 167 -9.09 13.59 -1.47
C SER A 167 -7.75 13.69 -0.74
N PHE A 168 -7.81 13.86 0.59
CA PHE A 168 -6.61 13.91 1.43
C PHE A 168 -5.87 12.57 1.43
N ALA A 169 -6.58 11.49 1.77
CA ALA A 169 -6.02 10.15 1.83
C ALA A 169 -5.69 9.60 0.44
N MET A 170 -4.62 8.85 0.36
CA MET A 170 -4.26 8.04 -0.79
C MET A 170 -5.01 6.71 -0.69
N THR A 171 -5.83 6.40 -1.70
CA THR A 171 -6.59 5.15 -1.81
C THR A 171 -6.37 4.53 -3.19
N SER A 172 -6.90 5.14 -4.24
CA SER A 172 -6.70 4.71 -5.63
C SER A 172 -5.23 4.72 -6.03
N SER A 173 -4.48 5.76 -5.68
CA SER A 173 -3.05 5.83 -5.97
C SER A 173 -2.25 4.71 -5.28
N TYR A 174 -2.58 4.35 -4.04
CA TYR A 174 -1.94 3.21 -3.36
C TYR A 174 -2.18 1.91 -4.13
N SER A 175 -3.44 1.56 -4.38
CA SER A 175 -3.81 0.30 -5.05
C SER A 175 -3.23 0.21 -6.46
N ASN A 176 -3.25 1.31 -7.23
CA ASN A 176 -2.74 1.31 -8.59
C ASN A 176 -1.21 1.28 -8.66
N MET A 177 -0.48 1.99 -7.78
CA MET A 177 0.99 1.85 -7.70
C MET A 177 1.38 0.44 -7.25
N TYR A 178 0.61 -0.16 -6.36
CA TYR A 178 0.78 -1.55 -5.92
C TYR A 178 0.63 -2.52 -7.11
N LEU A 179 -0.48 -2.45 -7.83
CA LEU A 179 -0.76 -3.28 -9.01
C LEU A 179 0.27 -3.07 -10.11
N ALA A 180 0.60 -1.82 -10.42
CA ALA A 180 1.61 -1.47 -11.41
C ALA A 180 2.95 -2.13 -11.13
N THR A 181 3.38 -2.11 -9.88
CA THR A 181 4.61 -2.77 -9.46
C THR A 181 4.55 -4.27 -9.66
N LEU A 182 3.46 -4.90 -9.22
CA LEU A 182 3.30 -6.35 -9.37
C LEU A 182 3.32 -6.76 -10.85
N LEU A 183 2.60 -6.05 -11.71
CA LEU A 183 2.55 -6.35 -13.14
C LEU A 183 3.91 -6.11 -13.81
N ALA A 184 4.59 -5.00 -13.52
CA ALA A 184 5.91 -4.71 -14.07
C ALA A 184 6.96 -5.76 -13.69
N PHE A 185 6.95 -6.21 -12.44
CA PHE A 185 7.88 -7.24 -11.96
C PHE A 185 7.43 -8.69 -12.25
N ASN A 186 6.22 -8.89 -12.76
CA ASN A 186 5.74 -10.16 -13.32
C ASN A 186 5.47 -10.07 -14.82
N ILE A 187 6.21 -9.24 -15.52
CA ILE A 187 5.99 -8.89 -16.93
C ILE A 187 6.06 -10.09 -17.86
N ASP A 188 6.81 -11.12 -17.52
CA ASP A 188 6.90 -12.37 -18.30
C ASP A 188 5.65 -13.26 -18.13
N GLU A 189 4.89 -13.05 -17.07
CA GLU A 189 3.66 -13.78 -16.70
C GLU A 189 2.45 -12.82 -16.73
N LEU A 190 2.52 -11.77 -17.53
CA LEU A 190 1.58 -10.65 -17.48
C LEU A 190 0.12 -11.10 -17.67
N ASP A 191 -0.15 -11.98 -18.65
CA ASP A 191 -1.50 -12.47 -18.93
C ASP A 191 -2.10 -13.21 -17.72
N GLU A 192 -1.34 -14.19 -17.17
CA GLU A 192 -1.79 -14.97 -16.01
C GLU A 192 -1.99 -14.06 -14.77
N PHE A 193 -1.08 -13.10 -14.58
CA PHE A 193 -1.18 -12.21 -13.43
C PHE A 193 -2.33 -11.20 -13.58
N SER A 194 -2.59 -10.74 -14.80
CA SER A 194 -3.72 -9.85 -15.12
C SER A 194 -5.07 -10.53 -14.85
N GLU A 195 -5.26 -11.80 -15.20
CA GLU A 195 -6.48 -12.56 -14.88
C GLU A 195 -6.74 -12.60 -13.35
N LYS A 196 -5.68 -12.77 -12.56
CA LYS A 196 -5.80 -12.74 -11.09
C LYS A 196 -6.17 -11.36 -10.58
N VAL A 197 -5.62 -10.30 -11.18
CA VAL A 197 -5.95 -8.92 -10.86
C VAL A 197 -7.41 -8.61 -11.20
N GLU A 198 -7.90 -9.03 -12.37
CA GLU A 198 -9.32 -8.88 -12.74
C GLU A 198 -10.24 -9.58 -11.72
N THR A 199 -9.82 -10.73 -11.21
CA THR A 199 -10.55 -11.42 -10.15
C THR A 199 -10.65 -10.57 -8.89
N ILE A 200 -9.54 -9.98 -8.40
CA ILE A 200 -9.53 -9.08 -7.24
C ILE A 200 -10.45 -7.89 -7.45
N ILE A 201 -10.42 -7.29 -8.64
CA ILE A 201 -11.28 -6.15 -8.98
C ILE A 201 -12.76 -6.56 -8.90
N ALA A 202 -13.11 -7.72 -9.42
CA ALA A 202 -14.48 -8.23 -9.36
C ALA A 202 -14.94 -8.50 -7.91
N HIS A 203 -14.03 -8.99 -7.04
CA HIS A 203 -14.30 -9.19 -5.61
C HIS A 203 -14.53 -7.89 -4.88
N ASP A 204 -13.63 -6.91 -5.05
CA ASP A 204 -13.76 -5.61 -4.45
C ASP A 204 -15.03 -4.90 -4.89
N GLN A 205 -15.36 -4.97 -6.19
CA GLN A 205 -16.60 -4.42 -6.72
C GLN A 205 -17.83 -5.09 -6.08
N ALA A 206 -17.84 -6.42 -6.00
CA ALA A 206 -18.92 -7.16 -5.38
C ALA A 206 -19.07 -6.83 -3.88
N PHE A 207 -17.96 -6.65 -3.17
CA PHE A 207 -17.95 -6.23 -1.78
C PHE A 207 -18.54 -4.82 -1.61
N LEU A 208 -18.12 -3.89 -2.46
CA LEU A 208 -18.62 -2.51 -2.46
C LEU A 208 -20.10 -2.41 -2.86
N ASP A 209 -20.58 -3.27 -3.73
CA ASP A 209 -21.99 -3.26 -4.17
C ASP A 209 -22.93 -3.92 -3.14
N ASN A 210 -22.45 -4.94 -2.41
CA ASN A 210 -23.34 -5.82 -1.65
C ASN A 210 -23.00 -5.98 -0.16
N ASN A 211 -21.76 -5.71 0.27
CA ASN A 211 -21.27 -6.10 1.60
C ASN A 211 -20.54 -4.99 2.38
N TRP A 212 -20.38 -3.79 1.84
CA TRP A 212 -19.67 -2.69 2.52
C TRP A 212 -20.26 -2.34 3.88
N GLU A 213 -21.57 -2.55 4.06
CA GLU A 213 -22.26 -2.32 5.33
C GLU A 213 -21.70 -3.21 6.47
N ALA A 214 -21.10 -4.35 6.16
CA ALA A 214 -20.45 -5.18 7.18
C ALA A 214 -19.28 -4.46 7.84
N ALA A 215 -18.49 -3.71 7.07
CA ALA A 215 -17.40 -2.89 7.62
C ALA A 215 -17.94 -1.64 8.34
N LYS A 216 -18.97 -0.98 7.80
CA LYS A 216 -19.62 0.16 8.46
C LYS A 216 -20.26 -0.22 9.80
N ARG A 217 -20.91 -1.39 9.87
CA ARG A 217 -21.57 -1.89 11.08
C ARG A 217 -20.63 -1.94 12.29
N ILE A 218 -19.34 -2.21 12.06
CA ILE A 218 -18.34 -2.23 13.13
C ILE A 218 -18.28 -0.88 13.84
N ASP A 219 -18.27 0.22 13.10
CA ASP A 219 -18.26 1.56 13.66
C ASP A 219 -19.62 1.95 14.29
N ASP A 220 -20.74 1.47 13.73
CA ASP A 220 -22.07 1.71 14.28
C ASP A 220 -22.27 1.00 15.63
N GLU A 221 -21.74 -0.22 15.80
CA GLU A 221 -21.95 -1.08 16.97
C GLU A 221 -20.88 -0.90 18.06
N PHE A 222 -19.66 -0.48 17.69
CA PHE A 222 -18.53 -0.38 18.61
C PHE A 222 -17.83 0.97 18.50
N ASP A 223 -17.87 1.74 19.59
CA ASP A 223 -17.23 3.05 19.64
C ASP A 223 -15.77 2.93 20.09
N PHE A 224 -14.92 2.45 19.20
CA PHE A 224 -13.49 2.31 19.45
C PHE A 224 -12.77 3.67 19.31
N ASP A 225 -11.76 3.87 20.17
CA ASP A 225 -10.84 5.00 20.15
C ASP A 225 -9.38 4.55 19.91
N ARG A 226 -9.19 3.24 19.72
CA ARG A 226 -7.94 2.62 19.31
C ARG A 226 -8.20 1.49 18.35
N ILE A 227 -7.40 1.42 17.28
CA ILE A 227 -7.44 0.32 16.34
C ILE A 227 -6.04 -0.28 16.17
N ILE A 228 -5.97 -1.60 16.09
CA ILE A 228 -4.72 -2.36 15.98
C ILE A 228 -4.85 -3.24 14.76
N TYR A 229 -3.96 -3.08 13.78
CA TYR A 229 -3.92 -3.91 12.58
C TYR A 229 -2.77 -4.90 12.66
N LEU A 230 -3.06 -6.18 12.49
CA LEU A 230 -2.08 -7.26 12.54
C LEU A 230 -2.08 -8.02 11.22
N GLY A 231 -0.91 -8.17 10.63
CA GLY A 231 -0.73 -8.93 9.38
C GLY A 231 0.69 -9.46 9.23
N SER A 232 0.82 -10.60 8.59
CA SER A 232 2.12 -11.26 8.36
C SER A 232 2.64 -10.97 6.96
N ASN A 233 3.95 -11.00 6.76
CA ASN A 233 4.60 -10.81 5.46
C ASN A 233 4.15 -9.50 4.76
N ASN A 234 3.62 -9.60 3.54
CA ASN A 234 3.06 -8.48 2.78
C ASN A 234 1.89 -7.79 3.52
N LEU A 235 1.09 -8.55 4.28
CA LEU A 235 -0.02 -8.01 5.06
C LEU A 235 0.44 -7.12 6.23
N LYS A 236 1.72 -7.17 6.64
CA LYS A 236 2.27 -6.20 7.57
C LYS A 236 2.30 -4.79 6.97
N GLY A 237 2.72 -4.66 5.71
CA GLY A 237 2.69 -3.38 5.00
C GLY A 237 1.26 -2.87 4.79
N VAL A 238 0.32 -3.77 4.48
CA VAL A 238 -1.12 -3.44 4.40
C VAL A 238 -1.65 -2.99 5.76
N SER A 239 -1.25 -3.64 6.86
CA SER A 239 -1.61 -3.22 8.22
C SER A 239 -1.07 -1.83 8.56
N GLN A 240 0.14 -1.52 8.12
CA GLN A 240 0.77 -0.20 8.26
C GLN A 240 -0.02 0.88 7.50
N GLU A 241 -0.39 0.61 6.25
CA GLU A 241 -1.21 1.51 5.44
C GLU A 241 -2.61 1.70 6.03
N SER A 242 -3.25 0.62 6.51
CA SER A 242 -4.55 0.68 7.17
C SER A 242 -4.52 1.57 8.42
N ALA A 243 -3.47 1.46 9.22
CA ALA A 243 -3.26 2.29 10.41
C ALA A 243 -3.07 3.78 10.04
N LEU A 244 -2.34 4.06 8.96
CA LEU A 244 -2.19 5.43 8.47
C LEU A 244 -3.52 6.01 7.99
N LYS A 245 -4.32 5.27 7.25
CA LYS A 245 -5.60 5.77 6.71
C LYS A 245 -6.55 6.26 7.79
N ILE A 246 -6.74 5.48 8.84
CA ILE A 246 -7.63 5.93 9.91
C ILE A 246 -7.00 7.05 10.75
N CYS A 247 -5.69 7.05 10.97
CA CYS A 247 -4.99 8.15 11.61
C CYS A 247 -5.22 9.48 10.86
N GLU A 248 -5.01 9.48 9.55
CA GLU A 248 -5.21 10.65 8.69
C GLU A 248 -6.66 11.14 8.71
N LEU A 249 -7.61 10.22 8.43
CA LEU A 249 -9.02 10.57 8.25
C LEU A 249 -9.72 10.97 9.55
N THR A 250 -9.16 10.63 10.70
CA THR A 250 -9.68 11.02 12.01
C THR A 250 -8.86 12.13 12.68
N GLY A 251 -7.92 12.76 11.93
CA GLY A 251 -7.04 13.79 12.47
C GLY A 251 -6.30 13.35 13.72
N GLY A 252 -5.92 12.08 13.82
CA GLY A 252 -5.24 11.49 14.98
C GLY A 252 -6.15 11.24 16.19
N SER A 253 -7.48 11.39 16.07
CA SER A 253 -8.41 11.16 17.18
C SER A 253 -8.57 9.69 17.56
N VAL A 254 -8.20 8.78 16.67
CA VAL A 254 -8.13 7.34 16.92
C VAL A 254 -6.67 6.93 16.99
N ASP A 255 -6.26 6.36 18.13
CA ASP A 255 -4.93 5.77 18.30
C ASP A 255 -4.75 4.57 17.35
N THR A 256 -3.63 4.50 16.67
CA THR A 256 -3.37 3.42 15.70
C THR A 256 -2.09 2.66 16.01
N VAL A 257 -2.15 1.34 15.88
CA VAL A 257 -0.99 0.44 16.02
C VAL A 257 -1.02 -0.56 14.87
N PHE A 258 0.15 -0.94 14.37
CA PHE A 258 0.28 -2.07 13.46
C PHE A 258 1.46 -2.95 13.86
N ASP A 259 1.36 -4.25 13.62
CA ASP A 259 2.45 -5.19 13.84
C ASP A 259 2.19 -6.51 13.08
N THR A 260 3.13 -7.44 13.22
CA THR A 260 2.86 -8.84 12.91
C THR A 260 2.20 -9.54 14.11
N PRO A 261 1.39 -10.60 13.90
CA PRO A 261 0.81 -11.40 14.98
C PRO A 261 1.85 -11.88 15.99
N MET A 262 3.01 -12.31 15.51
CA MET A 262 4.10 -12.77 16.37
C MET A 262 4.79 -11.61 17.11
N GLY A 263 5.12 -10.52 16.40
CA GLY A 263 5.75 -9.34 17.01
C GLY A 263 4.90 -8.70 18.08
N PHE A 264 3.60 -8.65 17.87
CA PHE A 264 2.63 -8.07 18.80
C PHE A 264 2.67 -8.68 20.20
N ARG A 265 3.00 -9.97 20.32
CA ARG A 265 3.15 -10.66 21.60
C ARG A 265 4.33 -10.18 22.44
N HIS A 266 5.33 -9.56 21.81
CA HIS A 266 6.57 -9.14 22.46
C HIS A 266 6.51 -7.74 23.09
N GLY A 267 5.37 -7.40 23.70
CA GLY A 267 5.15 -6.14 24.41
C GLY A 267 4.03 -5.28 23.83
N PRO A 268 3.94 -5.05 22.48
CA PRO A 268 2.88 -4.24 21.90
C PRO A 268 1.46 -4.66 22.28
N LYS A 269 1.19 -5.93 22.56
CA LYS A 269 -0.12 -6.45 23.03
C LYS A 269 -0.67 -5.70 24.24
N SER A 270 0.19 -5.06 25.05
CA SER A 270 -0.21 -4.25 26.21
C SER A 270 -1.06 -3.01 25.84
N VAL A 271 -1.12 -2.62 24.56
CA VAL A 271 -1.95 -1.51 24.09
C VAL A 271 -3.44 -1.85 24.01
N ILE A 272 -3.82 -3.13 24.13
CA ILE A 272 -5.23 -3.55 24.13
C ILE A 272 -5.92 -2.99 25.36
N LYS A 273 -6.92 -2.15 25.15
CA LYS A 273 -7.83 -1.61 26.15
C LYS A 273 -9.28 -1.95 25.78
N ASP A 274 -10.22 -1.75 26.68
CA ASP A 274 -11.62 -2.13 26.48
C ASP A 274 -12.25 -1.51 25.23
N SER A 275 -11.82 -0.32 24.83
CA SER A 275 -12.25 0.38 23.62
C SER A 275 -11.37 0.12 22.38
N ALA A 276 -10.55 -0.95 22.38
CA ALA A 276 -9.70 -1.27 21.23
C ALA A 276 -10.39 -2.22 20.25
N LEU A 277 -10.31 -1.92 18.96
CA LEU A 277 -10.62 -2.82 17.87
C LEU A 277 -9.33 -3.48 17.35
N CYS A 278 -9.23 -4.81 17.50
CA CYS A 278 -8.11 -5.58 16.98
C CYS A 278 -8.51 -6.20 15.63
N VAL A 279 -7.84 -5.80 14.57
CA VAL A 279 -8.04 -6.31 13.20
C VAL A 279 -6.92 -7.28 12.87
N VAL A 280 -7.26 -8.50 12.49
CA VAL A 280 -6.29 -9.52 12.04
C VAL A 280 -6.56 -9.86 10.59
N TYR A 281 -5.55 -9.61 9.76
CA TYR A 281 -5.53 -10.01 8.36
C TYR A 281 -5.01 -11.43 8.22
N LEU A 282 -5.82 -12.34 7.68
CA LEU A 282 -5.44 -13.73 7.52
C LEU A 282 -4.71 -13.99 6.20
N SER A 283 -3.54 -14.54 6.29
CA SER A 283 -2.76 -15.02 5.16
C SER A 283 -3.40 -16.26 4.51
N ASP A 284 -3.27 -16.41 3.20
CA ASP A 284 -3.64 -17.64 2.48
C ASP A 284 -2.55 -18.70 2.54
N ASP A 285 -1.33 -18.35 2.94
CA ASP A 285 -0.27 -19.32 3.21
C ASP A 285 -0.61 -20.15 4.46
N PRO A 286 -0.78 -21.48 4.32
CA PRO A 286 -1.25 -22.32 5.44
C PRO A 286 -0.29 -22.36 6.62
N PHE A 287 1.02 -22.16 6.40
CA PHE A 287 2.01 -22.13 7.46
C PHE A 287 1.91 -20.83 8.25
N THR A 288 1.87 -19.70 7.56
CA THR A 288 1.74 -18.37 8.17
C THR A 288 0.42 -18.22 8.94
N ARG A 289 -0.68 -18.71 8.34
CA ARG A 289 -2.04 -18.64 8.91
C ARG A 289 -2.15 -19.29 10.30
N GLN A 290 -1.36 -20.31 10.61
CA GLN A 290 -1.34 -20.94 11.93
C GLN A 290 -0.97 -19.94 13.04
N TYR A 291 0.01 -19.08 12.81
CA TYR A 291 0.44 -18.06 13.79
C TYR A 291 -0.60 -16.95 13.97
N GLU A 292 -1.37 -16.66 12.93
CA GLU A 292 -2.48 -15.72 12.97
C GLU A 292 -3.66 -16.31 13.76
N TYR A 293 -3.96 -17.58 13.55
CA TYR A 293 -4.93 -18.29 14.37
C TYR A 293 -4.54 -18.34 15.85
N ASP A 294 -3.27 -18.56 16.14
CA ASP A 294 -2.81 -18.64 17.52
C ASP A 294 -3.01 -17.33 18.28
N ILE A 295 -2.74 -16.17 17.66
CA ILE A 295 -3.01 -14.88 18.31
C ILE A 295 -4.50 -14.62 18.49
N ILE A 296 -5.35 -15.01 17.53
CA ILE A 296 -6.81 -14.89 17.65
C ILE A 296 -7.33 -15.76 18.80
N LYS A 297 -6.92 -17.04 18.86
CA LYS A 297 -7.27 -17.96 19.93
C LYS A 297 -6.79 -17.50 21.30
N GLU A 298 -5.65 -16.83 21.38
CA GLU A 298 -5.12 -16.22 22.59
C GLU A 298 -5.95 -15.02 23.02
N MET A 299 -6.21 -14.08 22.10
CA MET A 299 -6.95 -12.85 22.41
C MET A 299 -8.44 -13.11 22.69
N SER A 300 -9.04 -14.11 22.05
CA SER A 300 -10.49 -14.38 22.14
C SER A 300 -10.98 -14.57 23.58
N PRO A 301 -10.42 -15.44 24.42
CA PRO A 301 -10.85 -15.60 25.82
C PRO A 301 -10.40 -14.44 26.73
N GLU A 302 -9.41 -13.65 26.32
CA GLU A 302 -8.89 -12.52 27.09
C GLU A 302 -9.70 -11.24 26.91
N ARG A 303 -10.68 -11.24 25.98
CA ARG A 303 -11.52 -10.06 25.72
C ARG A 303 -12.25 -9.60 26.99
N LYS A 304 -12.23 -8.27 27.18
CA LYS A 304 -13.06 -7.58 28.17
C LYS A 304 -14.12 -6.75 27.45
N GLY A 305 -13.78 -5.50 27.10
CA GLY A 305 -14.61 -4.64 26.26
C GLY A 305 -14.15 -4.60 24.79
N ASN A 306 -12.88 -4.91 24.54
CA ASN A 306 -12.29 -4.88 23.19
C ASN A 306 -12.94 -5.87 22.22
N LYS A 307 -12.90 -5.55 20.94
CA LYS A 307 -13.45 -6.37 19.86
C LYS A 307 -12.37 -6.87 18.92
N ILE A 308 -12.64 -8.00 18.27
CA ILE A 308 -11.77 -8.61 17.27
C ILE A 308 -12.53 -8.68 15.94
N LEU A 309 -11.94 -8.07 14.91
CA LEU A 309 -12.31 -8.24 13.51
C LEU A 309 -11.28 -9.15 12.84
N VAL A 310 -11.73 -10.12 12.08
CA VAL A 310 -10.90 -10.88 11.17
C VAL A 310 -11.30 -10.58 9.73
N VAL A 311 -10.33 -10.35 8.87
CA VAL A 311 -10.50 -10.19 7.42
C VAL A 311 -9.77 -11.33 6.73
N SER A 312 -10.46 -12.02 5.82
CA SER A 312 -9.96 -13.22 5.14
C SER A 312 -10.37 -13.22 3.67
N SER A 313 -9.55 -13.79 2.81
CA SER A 313 -9.91 -14.05 1.41
C SER A 313 -11.00 -15.12 1.26
N LYS A 314 -11.19 -15.96 2.29
CA LYS A 314 -12.14 -17.09 2.28
C LYS A 314 -12.84 -17.25 3.60
N ASP A 315 -14.00 -17.94 3.57
CA ASP A 315 -14.73 -18.33 4.79
C ASP A 315 -13.87 -19.25 5.67
N ASP A 316 -14.05 -19.14 6.98
CA ASP A 316 -13.21 -19.83 7.95
C ASP A 316 -13.92 -20.03 9.29
N ASP A 317 -13.72 -21.20 9.91
CA ASP A 317 -14.32 -21.56 11.21
C ASP A 317 -13.83 -20.64 12.35
N ILE A 318 -12.74 -19.89 12.17
CA ILE A 318 -12.26 -18.90 13.15
C ILE A 318 -13.30 -17.82 13.43
N LYS A 319 -14.28 -17.63 12.56
CA LYS A 319 -15.38 -16.67 12.73
C LYS A 319 -16.18 -16.89 14.02
N ASP A 320 -16.22 -18.11 14.54
CA ASP A 320 -16.92 -18.42 15.78
C ASP A 320 -16.21 -17.90 17.05
N LEU A 321 -14.93 -17.48 16.91
CA LEU A 321 -14.10 -16.97 18.00
C LEU A 321 -13.99 -15.44 18.03
N VAL A 322 -14.57 -14.72 17.08
CA VAL A 322 -14.37 -13.28 16.90
C VAL A 322 -15.69 -12.52 16.93
N ASP A 323 -15.62 -11.20 17.06
CA ASP A 323 -16.82 -10.35 17.11
C ASP A 323 -17.31 -10.02 15.69
N TYR A 324 -16.36 -9.83 14.77
CA TYR A 324 -16.64 -9.49 13.39
C TYR A 324 -15.77 -10.34 12.45
N PHE A 325 -16.37 -10.82 11.39
CA PHE A 325 -15.67 -11.57 10.34
C PHE A 325 -16.11 -11.05 8.98
N ILE A 326 -15.14 -10.70 8.14
CA ILE A 326 -15.35 -10.26 6.76
C ILE A 326 -14.52 -11.16 5.86
N SER A 327 -15.17 -11.76 4.86
CA SER A 327 -14.49 -12.56 3.83
C SER A 327 -14.89 -12.12 2.43
N PHE A 328 -13.96 -12.33 1.49
CA PHE A 328 -14.14 -12.13 0.06
C PHE A 328 -14.39 -13.47 -0.66
N ASP A 329 -14.87 -14.47 0.07
CA ASP A 329 -14.97 -15.86 -0.36
C ASP A 329 -15.80 -16.04 -1.64
N ASN A 330 -15.12 -16.50 -2.67
CA ASN A 330 -15.67 -16.82 -3.98
C ASN A 330 -15.03 -18.07 -4.57
N GLY A 331 -14.26 -18.82 -3.77
CA GLY A 331 -13.63 -20.07 -4.15
C GLY A 331 -12.41 -19.96 -5.07
N VAL A 332 -11.85 -18.77 -5.22
CA VAL A 332 -10.64 -18.55 -6.02
C VAL A 332 -9.40 -18.57 -5.14
N ASP A 333 -8.37 -19.31 -5.56
CA ASP A 333 -7.05 -19.34 -4.91
C ASP A 333 -6.18 -18.23 -5.49
N LEU A 334 -5.94 -17.20 -4.69
CA LEU A 334 -5.17 -16.02 -5.08
C LEU A 334 -3.87 -15.92 -4.30
N PRO A 335 -2.79 -15.43 -4.94
CA PRO A 335 -1.55 -15.16 -4.22
C PRO A 335 -1.77 -14.18 -3.07
N ASN A 336 -1.19 -14.46 -1.90
CA ASN A 336 -1.34 -13.66 -0.68
C ASN A 336 -1.02 -12.15 -0.88
N VAL A 337 -0.12 -11.83 -1.80
CA VAL A 337 0.20 -10.44 -2.14
C VAL A 337 -1.00 -9.72 -2.78
N LEU A 338 -1.88 -10.39 -3.49
CA LEU A 338 -3.09 -9.80 -4.06
C LEU A 338 -4.21 -9.61 -3.03
N CYS A 339 -4.36 -10.52 -2.07
CA CYS A 339 -5.37 -10.40 -1.00
C CYS A 339 -5.22 -9.11 -0.18
N GLY A 340 -4.04 -8.54 -0.12
CA GLY A 340 -3.80 -7.26 0.54
C GLY A 340 -4.62 -6.10 -0.03
N LEU A 341 -4.97 -6.16 -1.32
CA LEU A 341 -5.81 -5.16 -1.98
C LEU A 341 -7.28 -5.25 -1.55
N GLU A 342 -7.80 -6.46 -1.38
CA GLU A 342 -9.14 -6.69 -0.81
C GLU A 342 -9.21 -6.18 0.64
N TYR A 343 -8.18 -6.49 1.43
CA TYR A 343 -8.17 -6.17 2.87
C TYR A 343 -8.06 -4.68 3.14
N ILE A 344 -7.30 -3.93 2.32
CA ILE A 344 -7.22 -2.48 2.45
C ILE A 344 -8.56 -1.79 2.16
N THR A 345 -9.40 -2.36 1.30
CA THR A 345 -10.74 -1.84 1.02
C THR A 345 -11.61 -1.83 2.28
N VAL A 346 -11.54 -2.88 3.11
CA VAL A 346 -12.23 -2.92 4.42
C VAL A 346 -11.74 -1.81 5.34
N ALA A 347 -10.41 -1.62 5.41
CA ALA A 347 -9.82 -0.56 6.25
C ALA A 347 -10.22 0.84 5.78
N HIS A 348 -10.29 1.07 4.48
CA HIS A 348 -10.75 2.34 3.91
C HIS A 348 -12.19 2.66 4.31
N ILE A 349 -13.08 1.67 4.28
CA ILE A 349 -14.48 1.84 4.67
C ILE A 349 -14.59 2.16 6.17
N ILE A 350 -13.88 1.41 7.03
CA ILE A 350 -13.86 1.67 8.49
C ILE A 350 -13.33 3.09 8.76
N ALA A 351 -12.23 3.49 8.13
CA ALA A 351 -11.63 4.80 8.31
C ALA A 351 -12.56 5.94 7.86
N LEU A 352 -13.26 5.75 6.73
CA LEU A 352 -14.25 6.70 6.21
C LEU A 352 -15.40 6.93 7.21
N PHE A 353 -16.05 5.84 7.66
CA PHE A 353 -17.21 5.98 8.53
C PHE A 353 -16.83 6.47 9.91
N LYS A 354 -15.66 6.07 10.44
CA LYS A 354 -15.13 6.63 11.67
C LYS A 354 -14.85 8.12 11.56
N SER A 355 -14.26 8.58 10.46
CA SER A 355 -14.06 10.00 10.17
C SER A 355 -15.38 10.79 10.20
N LEU A 356 -16.40 10.29 9.49
CA LEU A 356 -17.72 10.91 9.43
C LEU A 356 -18.42 10.94 10.80
N LYS A 357 -18.34 9.84 11.56
CA LYS A 357 -18.93 9.73 12.91
C LYS A 357 -18.31 10.73 13.87
N LEU A 358 -17.01 10.96 13.79
CA LEU A 358 -16.28 11.95 14.59
C LEU A 358 -16.47 13.40 14.09
N GLY A 359 -17.20 13.60 12.99
CA GLY A 359 -17.50 14.93 12.45
C GLY A 359 -16.41 15.51 11.56
N PHE A 360 -15.42 14.70 11.16
CA PHE A 360 -14.40 15.12 10.20
C PHE A 360 -14.92 15.13 8.77
N THR A 361 -14.20 15.82 7.91
CA THR A 361 -14.41 15.79 6.46
C THR A 361 -13.28 14.98 5.83
N PRO A 362 -13.53 13.82 5.22
CA PRO A 362 -12.47 12.95 4.67
C PRO A 362 -11.57 13.65 3.64
N ASP A 363 -12.12 14.63 2.89
CA ASP A 363 -11.35 15.42 1.93
C ASP A 363 -10.41 16.45 2.58
N ASN A 364 -10.70 16.86 3.82
CA ASN A 364 -9.88 17.80 4.59
C ASN A 364 -10.03 17.50 6.09
N PRO A 365 -9.41 16.44 6.61
CA PRO A 365 -9.51 16.04 8.02
C PRO A 365 -8.71 16.97 8.95
N CYS A 366 -7.81 17.81 8.42
CA CYS A 366 -7.02 18.77 9.16
C CYS A 366 -7.24 20.21 8.61
N PRO A 367 -8.41 20.83 8.89
CA PRO A 367 -8.76 22.15 8.33
C PRO A 367 -7.86 23.28 8.84
N THR A 368 -7.14 23.08 9.96
CA THR A 368 -6.19 24.02 10.54
C THR A 368 -4.84 24.07 9.79
N GLY A 369 -4.56 23.05 8.95
CA GLY A 369 -3.48 23.06 7.98
C GLY A 369 -2.10 22.60 8.49
N GLU A 370 -2.03 22.02 9.71
CA GLU A 370 -0.79 21.44 10.23
C GLU A 370 -0.36 20.21 9.42
N VAL A 371 -1.34 19.46 8.91
CA VAL A 371 -1.12 18.35 7.98
C VAL A 371 -1.79 18.67 6.65
N ASN A 372 -1.07 18.47 5.56
CA ASN A 372 -1.54 18.80 4.22
C ASN A 372 -1.46 17.59 3.29
N ARG A 373 -2.35 17.53 2.30
CA ARG A 373 -2.36 16.49 1.25
C ARG A 373 -1.01 16.32 0.55
N VAL A 374 -0.26 17.40 0.38
CA VAL A 374 1.13 17.41 -0.08
C VAL A 374 1.95 18.12 0.99
N VAL A 375 2.99 17.44 1.47
CA VAL A 375 3.87 17.98 2.52
C VAL A 375 4.46 19.32 2.10
N LYS A 376 4.44 20.29 3.01
CA LYS A 376 4.97 21.65 2.78
C LYS A 376 6.01 21.98 3.84
N GLY A 377 6.93 22.90 3.48
CA GLY A 377 7.91 23.45 4.43
C GLY A 377 9.09 22.52 4.71
N VAL A 378 9.25 21.44 3.98
CA VAL A 378 10.42 20.54 4.10
C VAL A 378 11.61 21.18 3.38
N THR A 379 12.74 21.25 4.07
CA THR A 379 14.02 21.66 3.50
C THR A 379 14.85 20.42 3.23
N ILE A 380 15.19 20.18 1.97
CA ILE A 380 16.12 19.15 1.57
C ILE A 380 17.52 19.77 1.48
N TYR A 381 18.44 19.29 2.29
CA TYR A 381 19.84 19.71 2.24
C TYR A 381 20.55 18.94 1.12
N PRO A 382 21.32 19.62 0.25
CA PRO A 382 22.10 18.94 -0.78
C PRO A 382 23.07 17.94 -0.14
N TYR A 383 22.96 16.68 -0.53
CA TYR A 383 23.97 15.72 -0.15
C TYR A 383 25.23 15.94 -1.01
N THR A 384 26.37 16.09 -0.35
CA THR A 384 27.67 16.18 -1.02
C THR A 384 28.54 15.03 -0.54
N LYS A 385 29.01 14.26 -1.51
CA LYS A 385 29.93 13.15 -1.25
C LYS A 385 31.14 13.62 -0.43
N LYS A 386 31.41 13.00 0.71
CA LYS A 386 32.61 13.24 1.51
C LYS A 386 33.81 12.49 0.98
#